data_217411319717728fc72018569af15d06
#
_entry.id   217411319717728fc72018569af15d06
#
_cell.length_a   1.000
_cell.length_b   1.000
_cell.length_c   1.000
_cell.angle_alpha   90.00
_cell.angle_beta   90.00
_cell.angle_gamma   90.00
#
_symmetry.space_group_name_H-M   'P 1'
#
loop_
_entity.id
_entity.type
_entity.pdbx_description
1 polymer ?
#
loop_
_entity_poly.entity_id
_entity_poly.type
_entity_poly.pdbx_seq_one_letter_code
_entity_poly.pdbx_strand_id
1 'polypeptide(L)'
;NVTGGGLLKETSDNYYTAGTAEEFLNAIQSVKKSGKASVIELTADIALGDKEVNNFDSYSSFITAHKLEPLTHPTLLKTGVSMLKLADMSNLTIYSKNGAKITHTCVDITGSNNIIIRNIEFDEIWEWDDYTEGAYDRNDWDYMTIEKGSSDIWVDHCTFYKAYDGVIDVKTPVNDSNITISWCEFLPASEDNVFFDEMMNAMKANPDNYPYYKHLLEEGMTDQQIYNYAYGQKKTHLLGQSDDDSSAKN
;
A
#
# COMPACT_ATOMS: atom_id res chain seq x y z
N ASN A 1 -24.00 8.03 3.94
CA ASN A 1 -23.74 7.53 2.58
C ASN A 1 -22.43 8.10 2.07
N VAL A 2 -21.50 7.24 1.72
CA VAL A 2 -20.25 7.66 1.07
C VAL A 2 -20.56 8.06 -0.39
N THR A 3 -20.18 9.24 -0.79
CA THR A 3 -20.41 9.79 -2.15
C THR A 3 -19.12 10.17 -2.86
N GLY A 4 -18.01 10.22 -2.12
CA GLY A 4 -16.70 10.63 -2.64
C GLY A 4 -16.79 11.99 -3.34
N GLY A 5 -16.16 12.09 -4.50
CA GLY A 5 -16.23 13.26 -5.37
C GLY A 5 -17.60 13.50 -6.05
N GLY A 6 -18.57 12.62 -5.83
CA GLY A 6 -19.86 12.69 -6.50
C GLY A 6 -19.81 12.28 -7.97
N LEU A 7 -20.85 12.65 -8.71
CA LEU A 7 -20.99 12.35 -10.13
C LEU A 7 -20.42 13.50 -11.00
N LEU A 8 -19.14 13.82 -10.82
CA LEU A 8 -18.49 14.83 -11.65
C LEU A 8 -18.32 14.32 -13.09
N LYS A 9 -18.56 15.22 -14.04
CA LYS A 9 -18.26 14.95 -15.46
C LYS A 9 -16.76 15.11 -15.72
N GLU A 10 -16.23 14.40 -16.67
CA GLU A 10 -14.82 14.51 -17.09
C GLU A 10 -14.42 15.93 -17.54
N THR A 11 -15.38 16.75 -17.90
CA THR A 11 -15.18 18.17 -18.27
C THR A 11 -15.20 19.13 -17.09
N SER A 12 -15.37 18.64 -15.87
CA SER A 12 -15.42 19.48 -14.66
C SER A 12 -14.01 19.87 -14.21
N ASP A 13 -13.81 21.08 -13.74
CA ASP A 13 -12.50 21.59 -13.27
C ASP A 13 -11.91 20.78 -12.10
N ASN A 14 -12.74 20.02 -11.39
CA ASN A 14 -12.34 19.18 -10.26
C ASN A 14 -12.27 17.68 -10.64
N TYR A 15 -12.31 17.37 -11.92
CA TYR A 15 -12.06 16.04 -12.44
C TYR A 15 -10.65 16.01 -13.05
N TYR A 16 -9.78 15.21 -12.46
CA TYR A 16 -8.39 15.07 -12.85
C TYR A 16 -8.17 13.71 -13.47
N THR A 17 -7.34 13.67 -14.50
CA THR A 17 -6.79 12.40 -15.04
C THR A 17 -5.30 12.33 -14.74
N ALA A 18 -4.81 11.15 -14.41
CA ALA A 18 -3.40 10.93 -14.11
C ALA A 18 -2.94 9.61 -14.74
N GLY A 19 -1.95 9.70 -15.64
CA GLY A 19 -1.28 8.56 -16.26
C GLY A 19 0.19 8.43 -15.82
N THR A 20 0.67 9.33 -14.96
CA THR A 20 2.02 9.32 -14.41
C THR A 20 1.99 9.63 -12.91
N ALA A 21 3.05 9.27 -12.20
CA ALA A 21 3.22 9.60 -10.79
C ALA A 21 3.13 11.10 -10.54
N GLU A 22 3.78 11.92 -11.38
CA GLU A 22 3.76 13.37 -11.26
C GLU A 22 2.33 13.94 -11.41
N GLU A 23 1.59 13.51 -12.43
CA GLU A 23 0.20 13.93 -12.64
C GLU A 23 -0.68 13.53 -11.45
N PHE A 24 -0.50 12.32 -10.92
CA PHE A 24 -1.25 11.84 -9.77
C PHE A 24 -0.98 12.68 -8.52
N LEU A 25 0.28 12.93 -8.19
CA LEU A 25 0.66 13.74 -7.04
C LEU A 25 0.19 15.19 -7.18
N ASN A 26 0.29 15.76 -8.39
CA ASN A 26 -0.22 17.11 -8.68
C ASN A 26 -1.74 17.19 -8.55
N ALA A 27 -2.47 16.15 -8.97
CA ALA A 27 -3.92 16.07 -8.78
C ALA A 27 -4.28 16.06 -7.29
N ILE A 28 -3.61 15.26 -6.48
CA ILE A 28 -3.81 15.22 -5.02
C ILE A 28 -3.54 16.59 -4.38
N GLN A 29 -2.46 17.27 -4.76
CA GLN A 29 -2.20 18.63 -4.29
C GLN A 29 -3.31 19.61 -4.68
N SER A 30 -3.81 19.53 -5.91
CA SER A 30 -4.88 20.38 -6.41
C SER A 30 -6.18 20.16 -5.64
N VAL A 31 -6.52 18.90 -5.35
CA VAL A 31 -7.67 18.55 -4.52
C VAL A 31 -7.51 19.13 -3.12
N LYS A 32 -6.37 18.91 -2.48
CA LYS A 32 -6.06 19.41 -1.13
C LYS A 32 -6.16 20.94 -1.07
N LYS A 33 -5.62 21.64 -2.06
CA LYS A 33 -5.65 23.10 -2.15
C LYS A 33 -7.06 23.64 -2.40
N SER A 34 -7.84 22.97 -3.22
CA SER A 34 -9.19 23.44 -3.57
C SER A 34 -10.21 23.20 -2.46
N GLY A 35 -10.08 22.11 -1.71
CA GLY A 35 -11.04 21.64 -0.72
C GLY A 35 -12.42 21.28 -1.30
N LYS A 36 -12.51 21.16 -2.64
CA LYS A 36 -13.77 20.85 -3.34
C LYS A 36 -13.93 19.36 -3.56
N ALA A 37 -15.18 18.93 -3.71
CA ALA A 37 -15.47 17.58 -4.19
C ALA A 37 -14.74 17.32 -5.51
N SER A 38 -13.97 16.23 -5.58
CA SER A 38 -13.04 15.97 -6.67
C SER A 38 -12.98 14.49 -7.04
N VAL A 39 -12.65 14.25 -8.30
CA VAL A 39 -12.40 12.92 -8.84
C VAL A 39 -11.00 12.89 -9.43
N ILE A 40 -10.24 11.82 -9.14
CA ILE A 40 -8.98 11.52 -9.80
C ILE A 40 -9.13 10.17 -10.50
N GLU A 41 -9.04 10.15 -11.81
CA GLU A 41 -9.04 8.95 -12.63
C GLU A 41 -7.60 8.57 -12.97
N LEU A 42 -7.19 7.37 -12.58
CA LEU A 42 -5.92 6.79 -13.01
C LEU A 42 -6.10 6.13 -14.38
N THR A 43 -5.36 6.61 -15.37
CA THR A 43 -5.45 6.16 -16.77
C THR A 43 -4.36 5.18 -17.17
N ALA A 44 -3.34 5.00 -16.32
CA ALA A 44 -2.25 4.05 -16.51
C ALA A 44 -1.71 3.59 -15.14
N ASP A 45 -0.89 2.55 -15.14
CA ASP A 45 -0.17 2.09 -13.97
C ASP A 45 0.80 3.16 -13.48
N ILE A 46 0.89 3.30 -12.16
CA ILE A 46 1.70 4.32 -11.49
C ILE A 46 2.61 3.66 -10.48
N ALA A 47 3.92 3.84 -10.65
CA ALA A 47 4.91 3.46 -9.66
C ALA A 47 5.29 4.70 -8.82
N LEU A 48 4.99 4.65 -7.53
CA LEU A 48 5.42 5.67 -6.58
C LEU A 48 6.59 5.11 -5.77
N GLY A 49 7.78 5.68 -5.98
CA GLY A 49 8.95 5.40 -5.20
C GLY A 49 9.59 6.69 -4.75
N ASP A 50 10.69 6.61 -4.05
CA ASP A 50 11.40 7.79 -3.53
C ASP A 50 11.61 8.87 -4.58
N LYS A 51 11.80 8.47 -5.84
CA LYS A 51 12.09 9.42 -6.92
C LYS A 51 10.87 10.21 -7.35
N GLU A 52 9.71 9.55 -7.40
CA GLU A 52 8.46 10.15 -7.86
C GLU A 52 7.89 11.13 -6.84
N VAL A 53 8.07 10.87 -5.56
CA VAL A 53 7.59 11.76 -4.49
C VAL A 53 8.63 12.76 -3.99
N ASN A 54 9.82 12.74 -4.56
CA ASN A 54 10.94 13.58 -4.11
C ASN A 54 10.67 15.10 -4.20
N ASN A 55 9.76 15.50 -5.05
CA ASN A 55 9.33 16.89 -5.22
C ASN A 55 7.98 17.20 -4.53
N PHE A 56 7.53 16.35 -3.61
CA PHE A 56 6.23 16.45 -2.97
C PHE A 56 6.38 16.83 -1.50
N ASP A 57 5.58 17.78 -1.01
CA ASP A 57 5.74 18.32 0.36
C ASP A 57 5.63 17.26 1.48
N SER A 58 4.86 16.19 1.26
CA SER A 58 4.70 15.10 2.21
C SER A 58 5.87 14.10 2.24
N TYR A 59 6.75 14.16 1.26
CA TYR A 59 7.85 13.21 1.11
C TYR A 59 8.84 13.23 2.27
N SER A 60 9.18 14.41 2.78
CA SER A 60 10.15 14.54 3.86
C SER A 60 9.72 13.84 5.15
N SER A 61 8.45 13.87 5.47
CA SER A 61 7.91 13.18 6.66
C SER A 61 7.88 11.68 6.47
N PHE A 62 7.57 11.21 5.28
CA PHE A 62 7.60 9.79 4.94
C PHE A 62 9.01 9.21 5.04
N ILE A 63 9.99 9.83 4.37
CA ILE A 63 11.39 9.39 4.41
C ILE A 63 11.92 9.30 5.84
N THR A 64 11.54 10.21 6.71
CA THR A 64 11.98 10.17 8.11
C THR A 64 11.43 8.94 8.84
N ALA A 65 10.20 8.54 8.56
CA ALA A 65 9.58 7.39 9.20
C ALA A 65 10.20 6.05 8.74
N HIS A 66 10.56 5.93 7.47
CA HIS A 66 10.99 4.64 6.89
C HIS A 66 12.50 4.47 6.67
N LYS A 67 13.32 5.49 6.92
CA LYS A 67 14.80 5.38 6.82
C LYS A 67 15.47 4.53 7.89
N LEU A 68 14.76 4.14 8.92
CA LEU A 68 15.35 3.48 10.07
C LEU A 68 15.64 1.99 9.82
N GLU A 69 15.00 1.39 8.83
CA GLU A 69 15.14 -0.03 8.52
C GLU A 69 15.63 -0.23 7.09
N PRO A 70 16.65 -1.04 6.89
CA PRO A 70 17.16 -1.31 5.56
C PRO A 70 16.17 -2.18 4.77
N LEU A 71 15.92 -1.79 3.53
CA LEU A 71 15.20 -2.61 2.56
C LEU A 71 16.04 -3.80 2.15
N THR A 72 15.42 -4.94 1.94
CA THR A 72 16.09 -6.17 1.48
C THR A 72 15.77 -6.51 0.02
N HIS A 73 14.62 -6.07 -0.48
CA HIS A 73 14.21 -6.36 -1.85
C HIS A 73 15.04 -5.58 -2.88
N PRO A 74 15.63 -6.22 -3.90
CA PRO A 74 16.52 -5.56 -4.87
C PRO A 74 15.89 -4.37 -5.59
N THR A 75 14.63 -4.46 -5.97
CA THR A 75 13.92 -3.35 -6.62
C THR A 75 13.65 -2.22 -5.63
N LEU A 76 13.20 -2.53 -4.42
CA LEU A 76 12.93 -1.52 -3.40
C LEU A 76 14.19 -0.78 -2.96
N LEU A 77 15.37 -1.44 -2.97
CA LEU A 77 16.65 -0.78 -2.73
C LEU A 77 16.92 0.36 -3.73
N LYS A 78 16.37 0.29 -4.93
CA LYS A 78 16.57 1.28 -6.00
C LYS A 78 15.46 2.32 -6.04
N THR A 79 14.22 1.91 -5.83
CA THR A 79 13.04 2.77 -6.00
C THR A 79 12.47 3.29 -4.69
N GLY A 80 12.73 2.57 -3.59
CA GLY A 80 12.12 2.87 -2.30
C GLY A 80 10.63 2.53 -2.24
N VAL A 81 10.04 2.80 -1.08
CA VAL A 81 8.60 2.74 -0.85
C VAL A 81 8.12 4.13 -0.45
N SER A 82 7.04 4.59 -1.04
CA SER A 82 6.44 5.88 -0.74
C SER A 82 5.20 5.74 0.11
N MET A 83 4.94 6.73 0.94
CA MET A 83 3.65 6.87 1.63
C MET A 83 2.87 8.01 1.00
N LEU A 84 1.74 7.67 0.38
CA LEU A 84 0.80 8.63 -0.14
C LEU A 84 -0.14 9.06 0.98
N LYS A 85 0.03 10.27 1.51
CA LYS A 85 -0.83 10.80 2.57
C LYS A 85 -2.06 11.51 2.01
N LEU A 86 -3.22 10.92 2.24
CA LEU A 86 -4.52 11.57 2.06
C LEU A 86 -4.95 12.14 3.42
N ALA A 87 -4.35 13.27 3.80
CA ALA A 87 -4.53 13.87 5.11
C ALA A 87 -5.46 15.08 5.05
N ASP A 88 -6.45 15.12 5.96
CA ASP A 88 -7.43 16.20 6.10
C ASP A 88 -8.17 16.50 4.78
N MET A 89 -8.49 15.47 4.02
CA MET A 89 -9.16 15.56 2.73
C MET A 89 -10.63 15.13 2.85
N SER A 90 -11.48 15.67 1.99
CA SER A 90 -12.88 15.29 1.98
C SER A 90 -13.46 15.25 0.57
N ASN A 91 -14.48 14.41 0.39
CA ASN A 91 -15.24 14.36 -0.86
C ASN A 91 -14.37 14.03 -2.09
N LEU A 92 -13.56 12.98 -1.97
CA LEU A 92 -12.61 12.54 -3.01
C LEU A 92 -12.96 11.15 -3.50
N THR A 93 -12.95 10.97 -4.81
CA THR A 93 -12.91 9.64 -5.44
C THR A 93 -11.59 9.48 -6.19
N ILE A 94 -10.86 8.40 -5.91
CA ILE A 94 -9.70 7.96 -6.70
C ILE A 94 -10.09 6.62 -7.32
N TYR A 95 -10.04 6.52 -8.63
CA TYR A 95 -10.46 5.29 -9.30
C TYR A 95 -9.73 5.09 -10.63
N SER A 96 -9.87 3.90 -11.19
CA SER A 96 -9.48 3.63 -12.59
C SER A 96 -10.63 2.97 -13.33
N LYS A 97 -10.84 3.35 -14.58
CA LYS A 97 -11.80 2.64 -15.46
C LYS A 97 -11.30 1.25 -15.85
N ASN A 98 -9.98 1.10 -15.97
CA ASN A 98 -9.34 -0.06 -16.55
C ASN A 98 -8.59 -0.94 -15.55
N GLY A 99 -8.66 -0.61 -14.25
CA GLY A 99 -7.94 -1.35 -13.23
C GLY A 99 -6.44 -1.02 -13.19
N ALA A 100 -6.09 0.27 -13.18
CA ALA A 100 -4.69 0.70 -13.08
C ALA A 100 -4.05 0.20 -11.78
N LYS A 101 -2.76 -0.11 -11.83
CA LYS A 101 -1.96 -0.59 -10.71
C LYS A 101 -1.16 0.55 -10.08
N ILE A 102 -1.12 0.59 -8.76
CA ILE A 102 -0.18 1.42 -7.98
C ILE A 102 0.84 0.49 -7.34
N THR A 103 2.13 0.75 -7.57
CA THR A 103 3.23 -0.02 -6.99
C THR A 103 4.09 0.82 -6.07
N HIS A 104 4.84 0.16 -5.18
CA HIS A 104 5.81 0.75 -4.26
C HIS A 104 5.24 1.83 -3.33
N THR A 105 3.98 1.65 -2.92
CA THR A 105 3.24 2.72 -2.22
C THR A 105 2.37 2.18 -1.09
N CYS A 106 2.50 2.80 0.06
CA CYS A 106 1.52 2.74 1.15
C CYS A 106 0.59 3.95 1.06
N VAL A 107 -0.70 3.77 1.29
CA VAL A 107 -1.70 4.85 1.32
C VAL A 107 -2.12 5.08 2.76
N ASP A 108 -1.86 6.28 3.29
CA ASP A 108 -2.26 6.69 4.63
C ASP A 108 -3.45 7.67 4.55
N ILE A 109 -4.63 7.21 4.96
CA ILE A 109 -5.86 8.02 5.01
C ILE A 109 -6.03 8.48 6.46
N THR A 110 -5.70 9.75 6.71
CA THR A 110 -5.67 10.29 8.07
C THR A 110 -6.54 11.55 8.19
N GLY A 111 -7.41 11.61 9.20
CA GLY A 111 -8.30 12.75 9.43
C GLY A 111 -9.22 13.10 8.26
N SER A 112 -9.51 12.15 7.39
CA SER A 112 -10.19 12.36 6.11
C SER A 112 -11.61 11.80 6.12
N ASN A 113 -12.47 12.37 5.29
CA ASN A 113 -13.89 12.02 5.28
C ASN A 113 -14.46 11.92 3.85
N ASN A 114 -15.35 10.96 3.65
CA ASN A 114 -16.06 10.76 2.39
C ASN A 114 -15.10 10.52 1.21
N ILE A 115 -14.27 9.49 1.36
CA ILE A 115 -13.28 9.06 0.36
C ILE A 115 -13.71 7.74 -0.27
N ILE A 116 -13.62 7.65 -1.58
CA ILE A 116 -13.79 6.41 -2.34
C ILE A 116 -12.48 6.07 -3.04
N ILE A 117 -12.00 4.85 -2.86
CA ILE A 117 -10.90 4.27 -3.64
C ILE A 117 -11.47 3.06 -4.37
N ARG A 118 -11.42 3.05 -5.69
CA ARG A 118 -12.15 2.05 -6.46
C ARG A 118 -11.41 1.57 -7.70
N ASN A 119 -11.48 0.24 -7.93
CA ASN A 119 -10.98 -0.44 -9.11
C ASN A 119 -9.50 -0.13 -9.40
N ILE A 120 -8.67 -0.28 -8.35
CA ILE A 120 -7.23 -0.07 -8.38
C ILE A 120 -6.55 -1.34 -7.86
N GLU A 121 -5.46 -1.74 -8.49
CA GLU A 121 -4.59 -2.79 -8.00
C GLU A 121 -3.44 -2.19 -7.19
N PHE A 122 -3.04 -2.86 -6.10
CA PHE A 122 -1.92 -2.49 -5.24
C PHE A 122 -0.92 -3.65 -5.19
N ASP A 123 0.34 -3.37 -5.50
CA ASP A 123 1.35 -4.41 -5.63
C ASP A 123 2.76 -3.90 -5.26
N GLU A 124 3.68 -4.83 -5.11
CA GLU A 124 5.13 -4.59 -5.02
C GLU A 124 5.57 -3.79 -3.78
N ILE A 125 5.03 -4.11 -2.59
CA ILE A 125 5.60 -3.65 -1.33
C ILE A 125 6.07 -4.80 -0.44
N TRP A 126 6.01 -6.05 -0.91
CA TRP A 126 6.54 -7.19 -0.18
C TRP A 126 8.06 -7.24 -0.25
N GLU A 127 8.70 -7.57 0.88
CA GLU A 127 10.12 -7.88 0.94
C GLU A 127 10.37 -9.06 1.89
N TRP A 128 11.59 -9.59 1.85
CA TRP A 128 12.01 -10.64 2.76
C TRP A 128 12.45 -10.05 4.09
N ASP A 129 11.90 -10.54 5.19
CA ASP A 129 12.29 -10.13 6.52
C ASP A 129 13.38 -11.06 7.09
N ASP A 130 14.61 -10.60 7.03
CA ASP A 130 15.76 -11.30 7.60
C ASP A 130 16.01 -10.97 9.09
N TYR A 131 15.37 -9.97 9.64
CA TYR A 131 15.67 -9.47 10.96
C TYR A 131 14.91 -10.16 12.07
N THR A 132 13.72 -10.61 11.76
CA THR A 132 12.79 -11.20 12.72
C THR A 132 12.42 -12.63 12.37
N GLU A 133 13.21 -13.27 11.50
CA GLU A 133 12.99 -14.64 11.05
C GLU A 133 11.64 -14.83 10.39
N GLY A 134 11.16 -13.80 9.69
CA GLY A 134 9.85 -13.77 9.04
C GLY A 134 8.66 -13.73 10.00
N ALA A 135 8.90 -13.58 11.30
CA ALA A 135 7.86 -13.65 12.32
C ALA A 135 7.26 -12.28 12.66
N TYR A 136 8.00 -11.20 12.39
CA TYR A 136 7.58 -9.84 12.70
C TYR A 136 8.13 -8.89 11.65
N ASP A 137 7.36 -7.93 11.23
CA ASP A 137 7.86 -6.92 10.33
C ASP A 137 8.28 -5.65 11.06
N ARG A 138 9.36 -5.04 10.58
CA ARG A 138 9.97 -3.86 11.17
C ARG A 138 9.60 -2.58 10.45
N ASN A 139 9.11 -2.68 9.21
CA ASN A 139 8.76 -1.53 8.40
C ASN A 139 7.29 -1.12 8.55
N ASP A 140 6.44 -2.01 9.05
CA ASP A 140 5.01 -1.75 9.30
C ASP A 140 4.30 -1.19 8.04
N TRP A 141 4.59 -1.80 6.87
CA TRP A 141 4.05 -1.34 5.58
C TRP A 141 2.77 -2.07 5.21
N ASP A 142 1.68 -1.38 5.36
CA ASP A 142 0.39 -1.76 4.80
C ASP A 142 0.20 -1.11 3.43
N TYR A 143 -0.57 -1.74 2.55
CA TYR A 143 -1.02 -1.02 1.36
C TYR A 143 -1.90 0.16 1.73
N MET A 144 -2.70 0.04 2.77
CA MET A 144 -3.60 1.10 3.20
C MET A 144 -3.74 1.13 4.72
N THR A 145 -3.54 2.30 5.31
CA THR A 145 -3.84 2.57 6.71
C THR A 145 -4.91 3.64 6.80
N ILE A 146 -5.99 3.38 7.54
CA ILE A 146 -7.10 4.31 7.76
C ILE A 146 -7.12 4.67 9.24
N GLU A 147 -6.80 5.92 9.56
CA GLU A 147 -6.54 6.31 10.94
C GLU A 147 -7.02 7.72 11.33
N LYS A 148 -6.82 8.08 12.61
CA LYS A 148 -6.98 9.44 13.16
C LYS A 148 -8.30 10.11 12.87
N GLY A 149 -9.40 9.40 13.10
CA GLY A 149 -10.74 9.95 12.96
C GLY A 149 -11.24 10.03 11.52
N SER A 150 -10.58 9.32 10.60
CA SER A 150 -11.12 9.15 9.25
C SER A 150 -12.45 8.42 9.29
N SER A 151 -13.41 8.87 8.47
CA SER A 151 -14.77 8.33 8.43
C SER A 151 -15.35 8.38 7.02
N ASP A 152 -16.40 7.58 6.78
CA ASP A 152 -17.05 7.49 5.48
C ASP A 152 -16.05 7.15 4.36
N ILE A 153 -15.27 6.08 4.57
CA ILE A 153 -14.30 5.59 3.59
C ILE A 153 -14.85 4.33 2.91
N TRP A 154 -14.77 4.30 1.61
CA TRP A 154 -15.19 3.16 0.80
C TRP A 154 -14.06 2.69 -0.12
N VAL A 155 -13.54 1.49 0.17
CA VAL A 155 -12.58 0.79 -0.68
C VAL A 155 -13.35 -0.29 -1.43
N ASP A 156 -13.40 -0.20 -2.75
CA ASP A 156 -14.31 -0.99 -3.56
C ASP A 156 -13.65 -1.53 -4.84
N HIS A 157 -13.87 -2.82 -5.13
CA HIS A 157 -13.32 -3.47 -6.33
C HIS A 157 -11.79 -3.30 -6.47
N CYS A 158 -11.07 -3.24 -5.36
CA CYS A 158 -9.62 -3.17 -5.37
C CYS A 158 -9.00 -4.55 -5.26
N THR A 159 -7.84 -4.73 -5.88
CA THR A 159 -7.04 -5.95 -5.76
C THR A 159 -5.75 -5.63 -5.02
N PHE A 160 -5.46 -6.40 -3.99
CA PHE A 160 -4.25 -6.27 -3.19
C PHE A 160 -3.44 -7.55 -3.31
N TYR A 161 -2.22 -7.41 -3.75
CA TYR A 161 -1.28 -8.52 -3.81
C TYR A 161 -0.52 -8.66 -2.49
N LYS A 162 0.45 -9.55 -2.46
CA LYS A 162 1.24 -9.83 -1.26
C LYS A 162 1.83 -8.55 -0.65
N ALA A 163 1.44 -8.24 0.57
CA ALA A 163 1.93 -7.10 1.33
C ALA A 163 3.16 -7.47 2.18
N TYR A 164 3.86 -6.47 2.70
CA TYR A 164 4.94 -6.68 3.66
C TYR A 164 4.37 -6.99 5.04
N ASP A 165 3.59 -6.09 5.63
CA ASP A 165 2.86 -6.33 6.87
C ASP A 165 1.38 -6.60 6.59
N GLY A 166 0.49 -5.69 6.90
CA GLY A 166 -0.92 -5.80 6.63
C GLY A 166 -1.29 -5.38 5.20
N VAL A 167 -2.53 -5.62 4.83
CA VAL A 167 -3.08 -5.14 3.56
C VAL A 167 -3.86 -3.86 3.78
N ILE A 168 -4.84 -3.89 4.69
CA ILE A 168 -5.62 -2.72 5.09
C ILE A 168 -5.73 -2.72 6.61
N ASP A 169 -5.18 -1.70 7.22
CA ASP A 169 -5.27 -1.45 8.65
C ASP A 169 -6.25 -0.34 8.96
N VAL A 170 -7.16 -0.60 9.90
CA VAL A 170 -8.15 0.38 10.34
C VAL A 170 -7.90 0.72 11.80
N LYS A 171 -7.31 1.88 12.02
CA LYS A 171 -6.87 2.39 13.34
C LYS A 171 -7.67 3.63 13.76
N THR A 172 -8.96 3.69 13.43
CA THR A 172 -9.83 4.84 13.76
C THR A 172 -10.69 4.53 14.99
N PRO A 173 -11.10 5.55 15.77
CA PRO A 173 -12.01 5.34 16.90
C PRO A 173 -13.32 4.71 16.47
N VAL A 174 -13.80 3.74 17.24
CA VAL A 174 -14.91 2.83 16.92
C VAL A 174 -16.27 3.54 16.73
N ASN A 175 -16.45 4.75 17.27
CA ASN A 175 -17.79 5.30 17.44
C ASN A 175 -18.34 6.13 16.27
N ASP A 176 -17.50 6.55 15.32
CA ASP A 176 -17.94 7.45 14.24
C ASP A 176 -17.32 7.13 12.87
N SER A 177 -16.74 5.97 12.71
CA SER A 177 -16.12 5.58 11.45
C SER A 177 -17.02 4.64 10.65
N ASN A 178 -17.49 5.07 9.50
CA ASN A 178 -18.14 4.23 8.51
C ASN A 178 -17.12 3.79 7.47
N ILE A 179 -16.50 2.66 7.67
CA ILE A 179 -15.53 2.09 6.73
C ILE A 179 -16.17 0.91 6.03
N THR A 180 -16.16 0.92 4.72
CA THR A 180 -16.66 -0.16 3.89
C THR A 180 -15.56 -0.67 2.98
N ILE A 181 -15.28 -1.95 3.05
CA ILE A 181 -14.38 -2.68 2.13
C ILE A 181 -15.26 -3.69 1.41
N SER A 182 -15.41 -3.56 0.10
CA SER A 182 -16.32 -4.39 -0.67
C SER A 182 -15.74 -4.81 -2.01
N TRP A 183 -16.05 -6.05 -2.39
CA TRP A 183 -15.64 -6.62 -3.68
C TRP A 183 -14.14 -6.56 -3.94
N CYS A 184 -13.34 -6.55 -2.87
CA CYS A 184 -11.89 -6.54 -2.95
C CYS A 184 -11.34 -7.96 -2.99
N GLU A 185 -10.22 -8.12 -3.69
CA GLU A 185 -9.46 -9.36 -3.74
C GLU A 185 -8.15 -9.21 -2.97
N PHE A 186 -7.81 -10.22 -2.16
CA PHE A 186 -6.58 -10.28 -1.37
C PHE A 186 -5.81 -11.50 -1.84
N LEU A 187 -4.80 -11.27 -2.65
CA LEU A 187 -4.10 -12.30 -3.39
C LEU A 187 -2.66 -12.50 -2.88
N PRO A 188 -2.12 -13.74 -2.95
CA PRO A 188 -0.68 -13.93 -2.83
C PRO A 188 0.03 -13.30 -4.04
N ALA A 189 1.37 -13.26 -4.02
CA ALA A 189 2.12 -13.02 -5.25
C ALA A 189 1.72 -14.06 -6.29
N SER A 190 1.58 -13.68 -7.56
CA SER A 190 1.36 -14.65 -8.63
C SER A 190 2.66 -15.39 -8.95
N GLU A 191 2.55 -16.59 -9.52
CA GLU A 191 3.73 -17.36 -9.95
C GLU A 191 4.54 -16.64 -11.03
N ASP A 192 3.88 -15.78 -11.80
CA ASP A 192 4.51 -14.96 -12.84
C ASP A 192 4.95 -13.57 -12.31
N ASN A 193 4.88 -13.35 -11.00
CA ASN A 193 5.25 -12.07 -10.42
C ASN A 193 6.76 -11.89 -10.41
N VAL A 194 7.26 -11.07 -11.32
CA VAL A 194 8.69 -10.79 -11.49
C VAL A 194 9.31 -10.19 -10.22
N PHE A 195 8.58 -9.36 -9.49
CA PHE A 195 9.04 -8.74 -8.26
C PHE A 195 9.32 -9.77 -7.16
N PHE A 196 8.43 -10.75 -7.00
CA PHE A 196 8.64 -11.85 -6.06
C PHE A 196 9.83 -12.73 -6.47
N ASP A 197 9.91 -13.10 -7.75
CA ASP A 197 11.01 -13.90 -8.29
C ASP A 197 12.35 -13.17 -8.19
N GLU A 198 12.38 -11.86 -8.39
CA GLU A 198 13.58 -11.03 -8.22
C GLU A 198 14.14 -11.18 -6.79
N MET A 199 13.28 -11.11 -5.78
CA MET A 199 13.69 -11.31 -4.38
C MET A 199 14.21 -12.72 -4.14
N MET A 200 13.50 -13.74 -4.59
CA MET A 200 13.92 -15.14 -4.40
C MET A 200 15.25 -15.42 -5.10
N ASN A 201 15.43 -14.91 -6.31
CA ASN A 201 16.69 -15.06 -7.05
C ASN A 201 17.86 -14.31 -6.39
N ALA A 202 17.60 -13.14 -5.78
CA ALA A 202 18.63 -12.40 -5.05
C ALA A 202 19.09 -13.17 -3.81
N MET A 203 18.19 -13.75 -3.02
CA MET A 203 18.51 -14.58 -1.87
C MET A 203 19.31 -15.82 -2.27
N LYS A 204 18.88 -16.49 -3.33
CA LYS A 204 19.56 -17.67 -3.86
C LYS A 204 20.97 -17.36 -4.38
N ALA A 205 21.14 -16.22 -5.03
CA ALA A 205 22.46 -15.82 -5.57
C ALA A 205 23.44 -15.39 -4.47
N ASN A 206 22.98 -14.84 -3.37
CA ASN A 206 23.81 -14.30 -2.30
C ASN A 206 23.23 -14.62 -0.90
N PRO A 207 23.19 -15.91 -0.49
CA PRO A 207 22.57 -16.30 0.79
C PRO A 207 23.19 -15.59 2.01
N ASP A 208 24.48 -15.27 1.94
CA ASP A 208 25.18 -14.60 3.05
C ASP A 208 24.65 -13.19 3.34
N ASN A 209 23.95 -12.56 2.39
CA ASN A 209 23.31 -11.28 2.58
C ASN A 209 21.90 -11.39 3.22
N TYR A 210 21.42 -12.63 3.39
CA TYR A 210 20.09 -12.93 3.90
C TYR A 210 20.20 -13.99 5.00
N PRO A 211 20.54 -13.58 6.23
CA PRO A 211 20.85 -14.51 7.32
C PRO A 211 19.76 -15.53 7.61
N TYR A 212 18.48 -15.11 7.59
CA TYR A 212 17.40 -16.04 7.83
C TYR A 212 17.16 -17.02 6.69
N TYR A 213 17.29 -16.58 5.44
CA TYR A 213 17.26 -17.46 4.29
C TYR A 213 18.38 -18.52 4.37
N LYS A 214 19.60 -18.09 4.70
CA LYS A 214 20.74 -18.98 4.91
C LYS A 214 20.49 -19.98 6.04
N HIS A 215 19.94 -19.52 7.16
CA HIS A 215 19.56 -20.40 8.27
C HIS A 215 18.57 -21.49 7.84
N LEU A 216 17.55 -21.16 7.06
CA LEU A 216 16.61 -22.16 6.55
C LEU A 216 17.26 -23.21 5.64
N LEU A 217 18.25 -22.81 4.83
CA LEU A 217 19.06 -23.76 4.05
C LEU A 217 19.89 -24.68 4.95
N GLU A 218 20.51 -24.15 6.01
CA GLU A 218 21.30 -24.91 7.00
C GLU A 218 20.43 -25.89 7.79
N GLU A 219 19.18 -25.55 8.06
CA GLU A 219 18.15 -26.44 8.64
C GLU A 219 17.66 -27.53 7.67
N GLY A 220 18.13 -27.51 6.42
CA GLY A 220 17.86 -28.53 5.42
C GLY A 220 16.67 -28.27 4.51
N MET A 221 16.11 -27.06 4.52
CA MET A 221 15.10 -26.66 3.53
C MET A 221 15.75 -26.49 2.16
N THR A 222 15.03 -26.93 1.13
CA THR A 222 15.42 -26.66 -0.26
C THR A 222 14.96 -25.27 -0.69
N ASP A 223 15.59 -24.68 -1.71
CA ASP A 223 15.15 -23.42 -2.31
C ASP A 223 13.64 -23.43 -2.64
N GLN A 224 13.13 -24.54 -3.16
CA GLN A 224 11.71 -24.65 -3.50
C GLN A 224 10.80 -24.67 -2.26
N GLN A 225 11.24 -25.24 -1.17
CA GLN A 225 10.49 -25.22 0.09
C GLN A 225 10.45 -23.82 0.67
N ILE A 226 11.57 -23.08 0.60
CA ILE A 226 11.64 -21.67 1.04
C ILE A 226 10.78 -20.79 0.12
N TYR A 227 10.84 -21.01 -1.20
CA TYR A 227 9.97 -20.34 -2.15
C TYR A 227 8.49 -20.54 -1.80
N ASN A 228 8.07 -21.79 -1.61
CA ASN A 228 6.69 -22.12 -1.26
C ASN A 228 6.26 -21.50 0.08
N TYR A 229 7.16 -21.48 1.05
CA TYR A 229 6.92 -20.83 2.34
C TYR A 229 6.69 -19.33 2.17
N ALA A 230 7.59 -18.63 1.50
CA ALA A 230 7.48 -17.19 1.27
C ALA A 230 6.28 -16.83 0.38
N TYR A 231 6.04 -17.60 -0.69
CA TYR A 231 4.90 -17.44 -1.58
C TYR A 231 3.56 -17.65 -0.87
N GLY A 232 3.48 -18.68 -0.03
CA GLY A 232 2.27 -19.02 0.73
C GLY A 232 1.96 -18.07 1.88
N GLN A 233 2.92 -17.25 2.30
CA GLN A 233 2.67 -16.26 3.35
C GLN A 233 1.75 -15.15 2.81
N LYS A 234 0.54 -15.14 3.33
CA LYS A 234 -0.47 -14.12 3.01
C LYS A 234 -0.55 -13.15 4.17
N LYS A 235 -0.44 -11.88 3.85
CA LYS A 235 -0.87 -10.83 4.78
C LYS A 235 -2.29 -10.44 4.42
N THR A 236 -3.12 -10.33 5.43
CA THR A 236 -4.53 -9.96 5.29
C THR A 236 -4.74 -8.58 5.93
N HIS A 237 -5.93 -8.05 5.81
CA HIS A 237 -6.29 -6.85 6.54
C HIS A 237 -6.72 -7.20 7.97
N LEU A 238 -6.48 -6.29 8.89
CA LEU A 238 -6.93 -6.36 10.27
C LEU A 238 -7.90 -5.20 10.53
N LEU A 239 -9.05 -5.53 11.10
CA LEU A 239 -10.05 -4.56 11.56
C LEU A 239 -10.15 -4.61 13.08
N GLY A 240 -9.84 -3.51 13.75
CA GLY A 240 -9.91 -3.40 15.20
C GLY A 240 -8.57 -3.08 15.83
N GLN A 241 -8.32 -3.66 17.00
CA GLN A 241 -7.06 -3.48 17.70
C GLN A 241 -5.95 -4.36 17.12
N SER A 242 -4.71 -3.96 17.32
CA SER A 242 -3.54 -4.75 16.96
C SER A 242 -3.60 -6.14 17.60
N ASP A 243 -3.07 -7.14 16.95
CA ASP A 243 -2.90 -8.49 17.46
C ASP A 243 -1.92 -8.57 18.65
N ASP A 244 -1.07 -7.59 18.82
CA ASP A 244 -0.22 -7.40 20.01
C ASP A 244 -1.02 -6.97 21.25
N ASP A 245 -2.24 -6.49 21.08
CA ASP A 245 -3.10 -6.09 22.17
C ASP A 245 -3.91 -7.29 22.66
N SER A 246 -3.69 -7.70 23.91
CA SER A 246 -4.43 -8.81 24.53
C SER A 246 -5.96 -8.56 24.61
N SER A 247 -6.40 -7.34 24.37
CA SER A 247 -7.80 -6.95 24.27
C SER A 247 -8.33 -6.94 22.82
N ALA A 248 -7.49 -7.23 21.83
CA ALA A 248 -7.90 -7.31 20.44
C ALA A 248 -9.09 -8.26 20.27
N LYS A 249 -10.06 -7.83 19.49
CA LYS A 249 -11.28 -8.60 19.23
C LYS A 249 -11.54 -8.62 17.74
N ASN A 250 -11.67 -9.79 17.25
CA ASN A 250 -12.07 -10.07 15.87
C ASN A 250 -13.55 -9.82 15.67
#